data_f8621dd126d4e794ab2bc25c95ec4852
#
_entry.id   f8621dd126d4e794ab2bc25c95ec4852
#
_cell.length_a   1.000
_cell.length_b   1.000
_cell.length_c   1.000
_cell.angle_alpha   90.00
_cell.angle_beta   90.00
_cell.angle_gamma   90.00
#
_symmetry.space_group_name_H-M   'P 1'
#
loop_
_entity.id
_entity.type
_entity.pdbx_description
1 polymer ?
#
loop_
_entity_poly.entity_id
_entity_poly.type
_entity_poly.pdbx_seq_one_letter_code
_entity_poly.pdbx_strand_id
1 'polypeptide(L)'
;MVFVEEISHDFKVSTISRFIPERSNQEMSIFFFAYWITIKNQGETPAQLLKRYWHIMDADGRINEVKGEGVVGEKPLINPGESFEYNSFCPLPTEFGFMQGYYEMQGKDKSTFQIEIPQFRLAAPNSAN
;
A
#
# COMPACT_ATOMS: atom_id res chain seq x y z
N MET A 1 13.96 6.71 -0.71
CA MET A 1 13.16 5.51 -0.94
C MET A 1 13.05 4.72 0.35
N VAL A 2 11.86 4.28 0.69
CA VAL A 2 11.61 3.58 1.95
C VAL A 2 11.08 2.18 1.63
N PHE A 3 11.65 1.17 2.29
CA PHE A 3 11.23 -0.23 2.13
C PHE A 3 10.82 -0.76 3.51
N VAL A 4 9.60 -1.25 3.62
CA VAL A 4 9.12 -1.96 4.81
C VAL A 4 8.31 -3.18 4.39
N GLU A 5 8.24 -4.16 5.28
CA GLU A 5 7.45 -5.37 5.00
C GLU A 5 6.85 -5.94 6.28
N GLU A 6 5.78 -6.67 6.11
CA GLU A 6 5.07 -7.34 7.22
C GLU A 6 4.50 -8.65 6.73
N ILE A 7 4.49 -9.65 7.60
CA ILE A 7 3.91 -10.97 7.30
C ILE A 7 2.68 -11.17 8.16
N SER A 8 1.56 -11.50 7.54
CA SER A 8 0.33 -11.90 8.22
C SER A 8 -0.35 -13.01 7.42
N HIS A 9 -0.87 -14.01 8.12
CA HIS A 9 -1.52 -15.18 7.50
C HIS A 9 -0.68 -15.80 6.38
N ASP A 10 0.64 -15.87 6.56
CA ASP A 10 1.61 -16.39 5.59
C ASP A 10 1.72 -15.58 4.29
N PHE A 11 1.19 -14.37 4.27
CA PHE A 11 1.40 -13.43 3.17
C PHE A 11 2.35 -12.34 3.61
N LYS A 12 3.37 -12.10 2.79
CA LYS A 12 4.32 -11.02 3.03
C LYS A 12 3.97 -9.84 2.12
N VAL A 13 3.69 -8.69 2.72
CA VAL A 13 3.44 -7.45 2.00
C VAL A 13 4.66 -6.56 2.14
N SER A 14 5.25 -6.21 1.01
CA SER A 14 6.44 -5.35 0.96
C SER A 14 6.07 -4.05 0.27
N THR A 15 6.56 -2.93 0.77
CA THR A 15 6.26 -1.61 0.24
C THR A 15 7.53 -0.83 -0.04
N ILE A 16 7.53 -0.09 -1.15
CA ILE A 16 8.58 0.87 -1.49
C ILE A 16 7.87 2.16 -1.89
N SER A 17 8.33 3.30 -1.41
CA SER A 17 7.75 4.59 -1.76
C SER A 17 8.83 5.54 -2.28
N ARG A 18 8.40 6.48 -3.12
CA ARG A 18 9.30 7.46 -3.72
C ARG A 18 8.57 8.77 -3.99
N PHE A 19 9.23 9.89 -3.69
CA PHE A 19 8.76 11.21 -4.06
C PHE A 19 8.93 11.43 -5.57
N ILE A 20 7.92 12.04 -6.22
CA ILE A 20 7.94 12.31 -7.66
C ILE A 20 7.97 13.82 -7.86
N PRO A 21 9.18 14.44 -7.94
CA PRO A 21 9.27 15.88 -8.04
C PRO A 21 8.64 16.47 -9.29
N GLU A 22 8.71 15.77 -10.43
CA GLU A 22 8.15 16.25 -11.68
C GLU A 22 6.63 16.34 -11.69
N ARG A 23 5.95 15.73 -10.72
CA ARG A 23 4.50 15.79 -10.57
C ARG A 23 4.08 16.56 -9.31
N SER A 24 5.04 17.17 -8.64
CA SER A 24 4.81 17.92 -7.40
C SER A 24 4.84 19.42 -7.67
N ASN A 25 4.14 20.18 -6.81
CA ASN A 25 4.15 21.65 -6.88
C ASN A 25 4.05 22.18 -5.45
N GLN A 26 5.18 22.57 -4.89
CA GLN A 26 5.25 23.04 -3.51
C GLN A 26 4.40 24.30 -3.27
N GLU A 27 4.34 25.20 -4.22
CA GLU A 27 3.56 26.43 -4.07
C GLU A 27 2.07 26.14 -3.94
N MET A 28 1.60 25.07 -4.57
CA MET A 28 0.22 24.65 -4.50
C MET A 28 -0.02 23.58 -3.46
N SER A 29 0.99 23.28 -2.64
CA SER A 29 0.92 22.22 -1.62
C SER A 29 0.52 20.86 -2.20
N ILE A 30 1.16 20.51 -3.32
CA ILE A 30 0.96 19.21 -3.95
C ILE A 30 2.28 18.45 -3.90
N PHE A 31 2.32 17.42 -3.09
CA PHE A 31 3.48 16.53 -2.94
C PHE A 31 3.07 15.16 -3.44
N PHE A 32 3.64 14.74 -4.54
CA PHE A 32 3.20 13.55 -5.26
C PHE A 32 4.17 12.40 -5.01
N PHE A 33 3.61 11.24 -4.63
CA PHE A 33 4.39 10.05 -4.31
C PHE A 33 3.92 8.87 -5.13
N ALA A 34 4.87 8.02 -5.49
CA ALA A 34 4.57 6.71 -6.04
C ALA A 34 4.89 5.65 -5.00
N TYR A 35 4.19 4.54 -5.03
CA TYR A 35 4.51 3.41 -4.18
C TYR A 35 4.33 2.11 -4.95
N TRP A 36 5.14 1.13 -4.57
CA TRP A 36 5.14 -0.21 -5.15
C TRP A 36 4.85 -1.20 -4.05
N ILE A 37 3.92 -2.10 -4.32
CA ILE A 37 3.53 -3.13 -3.38
C ILE A 37 3.84 -4.49 -3.99
N THR A 38 4.42 -5.38 -3.18
CA THR A 38 4.61 -6.78 -3.54
C THR A 38 3.89 -7.62 -2.49
N ILE A 39 3.00 -8.51 -2.93
CA ILE A 39 2.27 -9.41 -2.06
C ILE A 39 2.71 -10.82 -2.40
N LYS A 40 3.41 -11.49 -1.48
CA LYS A 40 3.91 -12.85 -1.70
C LYS A 40 3.19 -13.84 -0.82
N ASN A 41 2.70 -14.92 -1.43
CA ASN A 41 2.09 -16.02 -0.71
C ASN A 41 3.21 -16.99 -0.27
N GLN A 42 3.50 -16.98 1.03
CA GLN A 42 4.49 -17.88 1.63
C GLN A 42 3.85 -19.10 2.29
N GLY A 43 2.54 -19.26 2.16
CA GLY A 43 1.80 -20.36 2.72
C GLY A 43 1.63 -21.52 1.76
N GLU A 44 0.71 -22.39 2.09
CA GLU A 44 0.49 -23.63 1.34
C GLU A 44 -0.82 -23.64 0.55
N THR A 45 -1.67 -22.63 0.73
CA THR A 45 -2.96 -22.54 0.05
C THR A 45 -3.10 -21.24 -0.70
N PRO A 46 -3.83 -21.23 -1.85
CA PRO A 46 -4.03 -20.00 -2.60
C PRO A 46 -5.06 -19.09 -1.91
N ALA A 47 -4.99 -17.81 -2.22
CA ALA A 47 -6.02 -16.86 -1.82
C ALA A 47 -6.16 -15.78 -2.87
N GLN A 48 -7.37 -15.22 -2.97
CA GLN A 48 -7.68 -14.16 -3.91
C GLN A 48 -7.84 -12.84 -3.17
N LEU A 49 -7.19 -11.80 -3.67
CA LEU A 49 -7.36 -10.47 -3.14
C LEU A 49 -8.71 -9.91 -3.62
N LEU A 50 -9.56 -9.51 -2.68
CA LEU A 50 -10.90 -9.01 -3.00
C LEU A 50 -11.00 -7.50 -2.84
N LYS A 51 -10.47 -6.95 -1.75
CA LYS A 51 -10.67 -5.53 -1.40
C LYS A 51 -9.41 -4.94 -0.81
N ARG A 52 -9.30 -3.61 -0.93
CA ARG A 52 -8.22 -2.86 -0.31
C ARG A 52 -8.77 -1.79 0.63
N TYR A 53 -8.01 -1.52 1.68
CA TYR A 53 -8.27 -0.42 2.59
C TYR A 53 -6.97 0.34 2.84
N TRP A 54 -7.02 1.66 2.71
CA TRP A 54 -5.90 2.54 3.00
C TRP A 54 -6.30 3.57 4.06
N HIS A 55 -5.40 3.77 5.02
CA HIS A 55 -5.45 4.83 6.00
C HIS A 55 -4.25 5.73 5.73
N ILE A 56 -4.53 6.97 5.31
CA ILE A 56 -3.50 7.91 4.87
C ILE A 56 -3.54 9.10 5.82
N MET A 57 -2.41 9.40 6.45
CA MET A 57 -2.31 10.52 7.37
C MET A 57 -1.25 11.50 6.86
N ASP A 58 -1.60 12.77 6.72
CA ASP A 58 -0.64 13.79 6.32
C ASP A 58 0.13 14.34 7.54
N ALA A 59 1.06 15.27 7.29
CA ALA A 59 1.90 15.83 8.36
C ALA A 59 1.12 16.66 9.37
N ASP A 60 -0.06 17.14 9.01
CA ASP A 60 -0.92 17.93 9.89
C ASP A 60 -1.88 17.05 10.70
N GLY A 61 -1.79 15.73 10.53
CA GLY A 61 -2.65 14.79 11.24
C GLY A 61 -4.01 14.55 10.61
N ARG A 62 -4.24 15.10 9.40
CA ARG A 62 -5.49 14.82 8.69
C ARG A 62 -5.46 13.41 8.15
N ILE A 63 -6.59 12.75 8.25
CA ILE A 63 -6.74 11.35 7.86
C ILE A 63 -7.68 11.25 6.68
N ASN A 64 -7.25 10.47 5.68
CA ASN A 64 -8.06 10.13 4.53
C ASN A 64 -8.11 8.60 4.43
N GLU A 65 -9.31 8.05 4.36
CA GLU A 65 -9.50 6.61 4.20
C GLU A 65 -9.98 6.30 2.80
N VAL A 66 -9.39 5.28 2.18
CA VAL A 66 -9.75 4.84 0.83
C VAL A 66 -10.09 3.36 0.90
N LYS A 67 -11.29 3.02 0.46
CA LYS A 67 -11.75 1.62 0.34
C LYS A 67 -12.12 1.35 -1.10
N GLY A 68 -11.82 0.15 -1.57
CA GLY A 68 -12.17 -0.22 -2.93
C GLY A 68 -12.02 -1.70 -3.21
N GLU A 69 -12.53 -2.09 -4.37
CA GLU A 69 -12.47 -3.46 -4.85
C GLU A 69 -11.16 -3.71 -5.57
N GLY A 70 -10.46 -4.77 -5.22
CA GLY A 70 -9.25 -5.16 -5.91
C GLY A 70 -8.11 -4.16 -5.80
N VAL A 71 -7.13 -4.30 -6.68
CA VAL A 71 -6.00 -3.39 -6.84
C VAL A 71 -5.75 -3.17 -8.33
N VAL A 72 -5.65 -1.91 -8.74
CA VAL A 72 -5.43 -1.47 -10.13
C VAL A 72 -6.31 -2.24 -11.14
N GLY A 73 -7.59 -2.42 -10.78
CA GLY A 73 -8.55 -3.09 -11.65
C GLY A 73 -8.52 -4.61 -11.63
N GLU A 74 -7.75 -5.22 -10.72
CA GLU A 74 -7.59 -6.67 -10.66
C GLU A 74 -7.93 -7.22 -9.28
N LYS A 75 -8.36 -8.48 -9.26
CA LYS A 75 -8.53 -9.27 -8.05
C LYS A 75 -7.67 -10.52 -8.20
N PRO A 76 -6.35 -10.39 -8.00
CA PRO A 76 -5.43 -11.48 -8.31
C PRO A 76 -5.62 -12.68 -7.39
N LEU A 77 -5.55 -13.87 -7.98
CA LEU A 77 -5.41 -15.11 -7.24
C LEU A 77 -3.92 -15.36 -7.08
N ILE A 78 -3.46 -15.46 -5.84
CA ILE A 78 -2.03 -15.65 -5.55
C ILE A 78 -1.83 -17.05 -5.01
N ASN A 79 -1.18 -17.89 -5.83
CA ASN A 79 -0.89 -19.27 -5.44
C ASN A 79 0.33 -19.35 -4.54
N PRO A 80 0.51 -20.44 -3.79
CA PRO A 80 1.70 -20.62 -2.96
C PRO A 80 2.99 -20.39 -3.76
N GLY A 81 3.89 -19.60 -3.20
CA GLY A 81 5.16 -19.26 -3.83
C GLY A 81 5.08 -18.13 -4.83
N GLU A 82 3.90 -17.71 -5.23
CA GLU A 82 3.72 -16.62 -6.20
C GLU A 82 3.68 -15.26 -5.52
N SER A 83 4.01 -14.24 -6.30
CA SER A 83 3.92 -12.85 -5.89
C SER A 83 3.07 -12.07 -6.88
N PHE A 84 2.35 -11.08 -6.37
CA PHE A 84 1.66 -10.11 -7.18
C PHE A 84 2.23 -8.72 -6.87
N GLU A 85 2.60 -7.98 -7.91
CA GLU A 85 3.19 -6.66 -7.77
C GLU A 85 2.33 -5.63 -8.49
N TYR A 86 2.20 -4.45 -7.88
CA TYR A 86 1.56 -3.33 -8.54
C TYR A 86 2.14 -2.03 -7.98
N ASN A 87 1.89 -0.94 -8.71
CA ASN A 87 2.25 0.39 -8.22
C ASN A 87 1.06 1.32 -8.36
N SER A 88 1.06 2.36 -7.56
CA SER A 88 0.05 3.40 -7.60
C SER A 88 0.63 4.70 -7.07
N PHE A 89 -0.21 5.71 -6.90
CA PHE A 89 0.23 7.04 -6.53
C PHE A 89 -0.59 7.56 -5.37
N CYS A 90 0.03 8.45 -4.58
CA CYS A 90 -0.63 9.13 -3.49
C CYS A 90 -0.17 10.58 -3.45
N PRO A 91 -1.01 11.54 -3.81
CA PRO A 91 -0.71 12.95 -3.59
C PRO A 91 -1.03 13.32 -2.15
N LEU A 92 -0.18 14.15 -1.54
CA LEU A 92 -0.41 14.69 -0.20
C LEU A 92 -0.37 16.21 -0.26
N PRO A 93 -1.09 16.89 0.66
CA PRO A 93 -0.99 18.35 0.77
C PRO A 93 0.21 18.79 1.61
N THR A 94 0.99 17.86 2.14
CA THR A 94 2.13 18.14 3.01
C THR A 94 3.37 17.38 2.51
N GLU A 95 4.55 17.79 2.99
CA GLU A 95 5.84 17.25 2.56
C GLU A 95 6.05 15.79 2.94
N PHE A 96 5.32 15.32 3.94
CA PHE A 96 5.40 13.92 4.35
C PHE A 96 4.07 13.45 4.89
N GLY A 97 3.95 12.15 5.00
CA GLY A 97 2.80 11.50 5.60
C GLY A 97 3.04 10.01 5.71
N PHE A 98 1.99 9.30 6.08
CA PHE A 98 2.08 7.86 6.35
C PHE A 98 0.90 7.14 5.71
N MET A 99 1.18 5.96 5.18
CA MET A 99 0.15 5.07 4.66
C MET A 99 0.22 3.75 5.39
N GLN A 100 -0.94 3.17 5.67
CA GLN A 100 -1.08 1.81 6.18
C GLN A 100 -2.45 1.30 5.80
N GLY A 101 -2.68 0.03 5.95
CA GLY A 101 -3.97 -0.52 5.61
C GLY A 101 -3.98 -2.03 5.63
N TYR A 102 -4.87 -2.60 4.83
CA TYR A 102 -4.97 -4.05 4.71
C TYR A 102 -5.63 -4.44 3.39
N TYR A 103 -5.45 -5.68 3.03
CA TYR A 103 -6.20 -6.32 1.95
C TYR A 103 -7.13 -7.36 2.55
N GLU A 104 -8.35 -7.45 2.03
CA GLU A 104 -9.25 -8.54 2.35
C GLU A 104 -9.01 -9.64 1.33
N MET A 105 -8.66 -10.81 1.83
CA MET A 105 -8.36 -11.99 1.03
C MET A 105 -9.45 -13.03 1.20
N GLN A 106 -9.63 -13.86 0.18
CA GLN A 106 -10.55 -14.99 0.26
C GLN A 106 -9.79 -16.27 0.00
N GLY A 107 -9.89 -17.20 0.92
CA GLY A 107 -9.26 -18.51 0.80
C GLY A 107 -10.05 -19.47 -0.08
N LYS A 108 -9.49 -20.66 -0.25
CA LYS A 108 -10.06 -21.71 -1.09
C LYS A 108 -11.44 -22.16 -0.60
N ASP A 109 -11.68 -22.09 0.70
CA ASP A 109 -12.94 -22.47 1.33
C ASP A 109 -13.97 -21.33 1.38
N LYS A 110 -13.70 -20.22 0.69
CA LYS A 110 -14.52 -19.02 0.65
C LYS A 110 -14.50 -18.18 1.93
N SER A 111 -13.76 -18.59 2.96
CA SER A 111 -13.58 -17.76 4.16
C SER A 111 -12.71 -16.56 3.80
N THR A 112 -12.92 -15.46 4.51
CA THR A 112 -12.14 -14.24 4.28
C THR A 112 -11.24 -13.94 5.47
N PHE A 113 -10.13 -13.26 5.19
CA PHE A 113 -9.18 -12.83 6.21
C PHE A 113 -8.47 -11.58 5.73
N GLN A 114 -7.88 -10.84 6.66
CA GLN A 114 -7.14 -9.62 6.34
C GLN A 114 -5.65 -9.88 6.42
N ILE A 115 -4.90 -9.33 5.46
CA ILE A 115 -3.45 -9.27 5.55
C ILE A 115 -3.06 -7.79 5.67
N GLU A 116 -2.09 -7.51 6.54
CA GLU A 116 -1.73 -6.14 6.88
C GLU A 116 -0.74 -5.56 5.87
N ILE A 117 -0.99 -4.30 5.50
CA ILE A 117 -0.02 -3.49 4.79
C ILE A 117 0.73 -2.71 5.87
N PRO A 118 2.06 -2.89 6.01
CA PRO A 118 2.80 -2.21 7.06
C PRO A 118 2.75 -0.71 6.86
N GLN A 119 2.80 0.04 7.97
CA GLN A 119 2.88 1.48 7.87
C GLN A 119 4.19 1.86 7.17
N PHE A 120 4.09 2.72 6.16
CA PHE A 120 5.27 3.24 5.50
C PHE A 120 5.14 4.75 5.32
N ARG A 121 6.30 5.39 5.24
CA ARG A 121 6.38 6.84 5.18
C ARG A 121 6.47 7.32 3.73
N LEU A 122 5.77 8.41 3.44
CA LEU A 122 5.94 9.19 2.23
C LEU A 122 6.64 10.47 2.64
N ALA A 123 7.81 10.76 2.04
CA ALA A 123 8.56 11.93 2.45
C ALA A 123 9.29 12.55 1.25
N ALA A 124 9.08 13.85 1.06
CA ALA A 124 9.84 14.63 0.10
C ALA A 124 11.26 14.85 0.65
N PRO A 125 12.26 15.03 -0.23
CA PRO A 125 13.62 15.32 0.22
C PRO A 125 13.65 16.57 1.10
N ASN A 126 14.43 16.53 2.16
CA ASN A 126 14.60 17.63 3.11
C ASN A 126 13.34 17.98 3.91
N SER A 127 12.36 17.06 3.94
CA SER A 127 11.21 17.25 4.82
C SER A 127 11.67 17.16 6.28
N ALA A 128 10.94 17.84 7.19
CA ALA A 128 11.35 18.02 8.57
C ALA A 128 11.32 16.72 9.40
N ASN A 129 11.03 15.64 8.83
CA ASN A 129 11.06 14.33 9.48
C ASN A 129 11.43 13.28 8.51
#